data_cbcc856bf4fd4418c999a8200fb8d4da
#
_entry.id   cbcc856bf4fd4418c999a8200fb8d4da
#
_cell.length_a   1.000
_cell.length_b   1.000
_cell.length_c   1.000
_cell.angle_alpha   90.00
_cell.angle_beta   90.00
_cell.angle_gamma   90.00
#
_symmetry.space_group_name_H-M   'P 1'
#
loop_
_entity.id
_entity.type
_entity.pdbx_description
1 polymer ?
#
loop_
_entity_poly.entity_id
_entity_poly.type
_entity_poly.pdbx_seq_one_letter_code
_entity_poly.pdbx_strand_id
1 'polypeptide(L)'
;RAVLGRYYAKIKDNDLAMLHYSGALEILSEQADPHSAVEVEMLLGQVLSDAGRKEEASEHYLEGLALAEANDFRHLKGELLARLGEVEKDRSQRMEYLQKALSVFRELGANDRMREVQNSVHRVVMGH
;
A
#
# COMPACT_ATOMS: atom_id res chain seq x y z
N ARG A 1 12.76 12.54 -6.31
CA ARG A 1 11.53 12.39 -7.11
C ARG A 1 10.33 11.99 -6.25
N ALA A 2 10.50 11.01 -5.38
CA ALA A 2 9.41 10.62 -4.48
C ALA A 2 9.02 11.76 -3.54
N VAL A 3 10.00 12.53 -3.04
CA VAL A 3 9.76 13.69 -2.18
C VAL A 3 8.96 14.75 -2.92
N LEU A 4 9.32 15.03 -4.17
CA LEU A 4 8.59 16.00 -4.98
C LEU A 4 7.18 15.50 -5.26
N GLY A 5 7.01 14.21 -5.51
CA GLY A 5 5.70 13.61 -5.69
C GLY A 5 4.81 13.80 -4.47
N ARG A 6 5.37 13.61 -3.27
CA ARG A 6 4.63 13.83 -2.01
C ARG A 6 4.20 15.29 -1.87
N TYR A 7 5.08 16.21 -2.23
CA TYR A 7 4.75 17.64 -2.18
C TYR A 7 3.53 17.94 -3.05
N TYR A 8 3.51 17.46 -4.28
CA TYR A 8 2.37 17.68 -5.17
C TYR A 8 1.11 16.99 -4.68
N ALA A 9 1.23 15.83 -4.05
CA ALA A 9 0.07 15.16 -3.44
C ALA A 9 -0.54 16.02 -2.35
N LYS A 10 0.28 16.67 -1.53
CA LYS A 10 -0.19 17.56 -0.47
C LYS A 10 -0.99 18.73 -1.00
N ILE A 11 -0.61 19.28 -2.14
CA ILE A 11 -1.35 20.41 -2.75
C ILE A 11 -2.44 19.92 -3.70
N LYS A 12 -2.74 18.62 -3.64
CA LYS A 12 -3.79 17.97 -4.43
C LYS A 12 -3.55 17.97 -5.94
N ASP A 13 -2.30 18.03 -6.34
CA ASP A 13 -1.92 17.86 -7.75
C ASP A 13 -1.55 16.39 -7.98
N ASN A 14 -2.58 15.53 -8.02
CA ASN A 14 -2.41 14.08 -8.09
C ASN A 14 -1.78 13.64 -9.41
N ASP A 15 -2.11 14.30 -10.52
CA ASP A 15 -1.56 13.92 -11.82
C ASP A 15 -0.07 14.14 -11.87
N LEU A 16 0.40 15.26 -11.32
CA LEU A 16 1.83 15.58 -11.29
C LEU A 16 2.57 14.65 -10.31
N ALA A 17 1.96 14.35 -9.16
CA ALA A 17 2.50 13.39 -8.22
C ALA A 17 2.67 12.01 -8.87
N MET A 18 1.66 11.56 -9.63
CA MET A 18 1.71 10.29 -10.35
C MET A 18 2.86 10.27 -11.37
N LEU A 19 3.05 11.37 -12.08
CA LEU A 19 4.12 11.47 -13.07
C LEU A 19 5.49 11.30 -12.41
N HIS A 20 5.72 11.98 -11.29
CA HIS A 20 6.99 11.89 -10.56
C HIS A 20 7.22 10.50 -9.97
N TYR A 21 6.20 9.89 -9.37
CA TYR A 21 6.33 8.54 -8.82
C TYR A 21 6.56 7.50 -9.91
N SER A 22 5.87 7.62 -11.04
CA SER A 22 6.05 6.70 -12.17
C SER A 22 7.46 6.79 -12.74
N GLY A 23 7.99 8.02 -12.86
CA GLY A 23 9.37 8.21 -13.29
C GLY A 23 10.38 7.61 -12.33
N ALA A 24 10.15 7.76 -11.01
CA ALA A 24 11.01 7.17 -10.00
C ALA A 24 10.97 5.63 -10.09
N LEU A 25 9.78 5.06 -10.28
CA LEU A 25 9.62 3.62 -10.39
C LEU A 25 10.38 3.06 -11.61
N GLU A 26 10.31 3.76 -12.73
CA GLU A 26 11.03 3.36 -13.95
C GLU A 26 12.53 3.32 -13.69
N ILE A 27 13.08 4.35 -13.06
CA ILE A 27 14.50 4.42 -12.72
C ILE A 27 14.90 3.28 -11.78
N LEU A 28 14.10 3.02 -10.75
CA LEU A 28 14.37 1.97 -9.78
C LEU A 28 14.31 0.58 -10.42
N SER A 29 13.39 0.36 -11.36
CA SER A 29 13.31 -0.89 -12.10
C SER A 29 14.56 -1.13 -12.94
N GLU A 30 15.08 -0.08 -13.57
CA GLU A 30 16.32 -0.16 -14.36
C GLU A 30 17.52 -0.46 -13.47
N GLN A 31 17.52 0.05 -12.25
CA GLN A 31 18.61 -0.17 -11.29
C GLN A 31 18.44 -1.44 -10.47
N ALA A 32 17.37 -2.19 -10.71
CA ALA A 32 17.08 -3.44 -10.01
C ALA A 32 17.05 -3.27 -8.48
N ASP A 33 16.43 -2.18 -8.00
CA ASP A 33 16.24 -1.93 -6.57
C ASP A 33 14.80 -2.27 -6.17
N PRO A 34 14.51 -3.54 -5.81
CA PRO A 34 13.14 -3.97 -5.53
C PRO A 34 12.55 -3.33 -4.28
N HIS A 35 13.35 -3.06 -3.25
CA HIS A 35 12.81 -2.49 -2.02
C HIS A 35 12.25 -1.08 -2.26
N SER A 36 13.02 -0.23 -2.92
CA SER A 36 12.57 1.12 -3.23
C SER A 36 11.41 1.11 -4.23
N ALA A 37 11.40 0.15 -5.16
CA ALA A 37 10.30 -0.01 -6.10
C ALA A 37 8.99 -0.31 -5.37
N VAL A 38 9.03 -1.18 -4.35
CA VAL A 38 7.84 -1.47 -3.54
C VAL A 38 7.36 -0.20 -2.84
N GLU A 39 8.27 0.57 -2.26
CA GLU A 39 7.89 1.81 -1.58
C GLU A 39 7.23 2.80 -2.53
N VAL A 40 7.75 2.93 -3.76
CA VAL A 40 7.14 3.82 -4.76
C VAL A 40 5.76 3.31 -5.19
N GLU A 41 5.58 2.01 -5.35
CA GLU A 41 4.26 1.45 -5.63
C GLU A 41 3.26 1.78 -4.52
N MET A 42 3.69 1.71 -3.26
CA MET A 42 2.86 2.10 -2.13
C MET A 42 2.48 3.57 -2.19
N LEU A 43 3.42 4.45 -2.56
CA LEU A 43 3.16 5.87 -2.68
C LEU A 43 2.18 6.18 -3.84
N LEU A 44 2.36 5.49 -4.97
CA LEU A 44 1.42 5.61 -6.09
C LEU A 44 0.02 5.20 -5.67
N GLY A 45 -0.11 4.07 -5.00
CA GLY A 45 -1.39 3.60 -4.49
C GLY A 45 -2.02 4.60 -3.53
N GLN A 46 -1.22 5.19 -2.64
CA GLN A 46 -1.72 6.16 -1.67
C GLN A 46 -2.25 7.42 -2.36
N VAL A 47 -1.52 7.94 -3.35
CA VAL A 47 -1.96 9.12 -4.11
C VAL A 47 -3.29 8.82 -4.80
N LEU A 48 -3.41 7.66 -5.42
CA LEU A 48 -4.64 7.26 -6.11
C LEU A 48 -5.80 7.08 -5.13
N SER A 49 -5.54 6.45 -3.99
CA SER A 49 -6.54 6.28 -2.95
C SER A 49 -7.05 7.62 -2.43
N ASP A 50 -6.15 8.57 -2.20
CA ASP A 50 -6.51 9.91 -1.73
C ASP A 50 -7.33 10.68 -2.76
N ALA A 51 -7.13 10.36 -4.04
CA ALA A 51 -7.89 10.94 -5.15
C ALA A 51 -9.23 10.23 -5.39
N GLY A 52 -9.55 9.21 -4.59
CA GLY A 52 -10.78 8.43 -4.75
C GLY A 52 -10.70 7.37 -5.84
N ARG A 53 -9.53 7.14 -6.42
CA ARG A 53 -9.32 6.15 -7.49
C ARG A 53 -8.87 4.82 -6.89
N LYS A 54 -9.76 4.19 -6.15
CA LYS A 54 -9.43 3.02 -5.32
C LYS A 54 -9.07 1.77 -6.12
N GLU A 55 -9.70 1.56 -7.27
CA GLU A 55 -9.38 0.40 -8.12
C GLU A 55 -7.95 0.49 -8.66
N GLU A 56 -7.55 1.68 -9.10
CA GLU A 56 -6.19 1.91 -9.57
C GLU A 56 -5.17 1.82 -8.43
N ALA A 57 -5.54 2.32 -7.24
CA ALA A 57 -4.70 2.18 -6.05
C ALA A 57 -4.44 0.71 -5.76
N SER A 58 -5.48 -0.11 -5.82
CA SER A 58 -5.38 -1.54 -5.60
C SER A 58 -4.39 -2.20 -6.57
N GLU A 59 -4.41 -1.80 -7.84
CA GLU A 59 -3.48 -2.34 -8.85
C GLU A 59 -2.02 -2.09 -8.45
N HIS A 60 -1.70 -0.87 -7.99
CA HIS A 60 -0.34 -0.54 -7.58
C HIS A 60 0.04 -1.28 -6.29
N TYR A 61 -0.88 -1.40 -5.35
CA TYR A 61 -0.62 -2.16 -4.13
C TYR A 61 -0.36 -3.64 -4.44
N LEU A 62 -1.09 -4.22 -5.41
CA LEU A 62 -0.88 -5.61 -5.82
C LEU A 62 0.48 -5.80 -6.49
N GLU A 63 0.90 -4.84 -7.30
CA GLU A 63 2.23 -4.88 -7.91
C GLU A 63 3.31 -4.84 -6.82
N GLY A 64 3.16 -3.95 -5.85
CA GLY A 64 4.08 -3.87 -4.72
C GLY A 64 4.08 -5.15 -3.90
N LEU A 65 2.90 -5.73 -3.69
CA LEU A 65 2.77 -6.98 -2.93
C LEU A 65 3.51 -8.13 -3.62
N ALA A 66 3.36 -8.24 -4.94
CA ALA A 66 4.05 -9.27 -5.71
C ALA A 66 5.58 -9.14 -5.57
N LEU A 67 6.09 -7.91 -5.66
CA LEU A 67 7.51 -7.63 -5.46
C LEU A 67 7.98 -7.96 -4.05
N ALA A 68 7.18 -7.57 -3.05
CA ALA A 68 7.52 -7.83 -1.65
C ALA A 68 7.57 -9.34 -1.37
N GLU A 69 6.62 -10.09 -1.92
CA GLU A 69 6.59 -11.54 -1.76
C GLU A 69 7.77 -12.22 -2.45
N ALA A 70 8.09 -11.76 -3.67
CA ALA A 70 9.22 -12.32 -4.44
C ALA A 70 10.56 -12.10 -3.75
N ASN A 71 10.68 -11.03 -2.94
CA ASN A 71 11.92 -10.66 -2.26
C ASN A 71 11.88 -10.90 -0.75
N ASP A 72 10.81 -11.50 -0.25
CA ASP A 72 10.60 -11.79 1.17
C ASP A 72 10.69 -10.55 2.07
N PHE A 73 10.13 -9.44 1.61
CA PHE A 73 10.03 -8.21 2.39
C PHE A 73 8.78 -8.29 3.27
N ARG A 74 8.88 -8.96 4.41
CA ARG A 74 7.73 -9.29 5.25
C ARG A 74 7.00 -8.06 5.79
N HIS A 75 7.75 -7.07 6.29
CA HIS A 75 7.14 -5.87 6.83
C HIS A 75 6.33 -5.13 5.76
N LEU A 76 6.92 -4.97 4.57
CA LEU A 76 6.24 -4.33 3.45
C LEU A 76 5.04 -5.13 3.00
N LYS A 77 5.13 -6.46 3.02
CA LYS A 77 4.00 -7.33 2.73
C LYS A 77 2.82 -7.05 3.67
N GLY A 78 3.09 -6.96 4.97
CA GLY A 78 2.05 -6.63 5.95
C GLY A 78 1.43 -5.28 5.69
N GLU A 79 2.25 -4.27 5.40
CA GLU A 79 1.76 -2.91 5.10
C GLU A 79 0.88 -2.88 3.85
N LEU A 80 1.31 -3.58 2.80
CA LEU A 80 0.53 -3.65 1.55
C LEU A 80 -0.80 -4.36 1.74
N LEU A 81 -0.81 -5.44 2.49
CA LEU A 81 -2.06 -6.15 2.79
C LEU A 81 -3.02 -5.26 3.57
N ALA A 82 -2.52 -4.48 4.53
CA ALA A 82 -3.35 -3.55 5.29
C ALA A 82 -3.93 -2.46 4.36
N ARG A 83 -3.13 -1.94 3.45
CA ARG A 83 -3.60 -0.91 2.50
C ARG A 83 -4.60 -1.48 1.51
N LEU A 84 -4.39 -2.71 1.04
CA LEU A 84 -5.37 -3.38 0.18
C LEU A 84 -6.70 -3.53 0.90
N GLY A 85 -6.67 -3.85 2.20
CA GLY A 85 -7.89 -3.92 3.00
C GLY A 85 -8.60 -2.58 3.10
N GLU A 86 -7.87 -1.46 3.07
CA GLU A 86 -8.45 -0.13 3.14
C GLU A 86 -9.17 0.29 1.86
N VAL A 87 -8.65 -0.14 0.69
CA VAL A 87 -9.21 0.28 -0.60
C VAL A 87 -10.20 -0.71 -1.19
N GLU A 88 -10.27 -1.93 -0.66
CA GLU A 88 -11.16 -2.96 -1.18
C GLU A 88 -12.61 -2.66 -0.81
N LYS A 89 -13.52 -2.76 -1.77
CA LYS A 89 -14.94 -2.49 -1.57
C LYS A 89 -15.70 -3.70 -1.06
N ASP A 90 -15.32 -4.89 -1.50
CA ASP A 90 -15.98 -6.12 -1.08
C ASP A 90 -15.61 -6.44 0.38
N ARG A 91 -16.63 -6.56 1.22
CA ARG A 91 -16.45 -6.78 2.65
C ARG A 91 -15.67 -8.06 2.96
N SER A 92 -15.99 -9.14 2.30
CA SER A 92 -15.32 -10.43 2.50
C SER A 92 -13.85 -10.35 2.11
N GLN A 93 -13.56 -9.72 0.98
CA GLN A 93 -12.21 -9.56 0.49
C GLN A 93 -11.41 -8.60 1.37
N ARG A 94 -12.06 -7.53 1.85
CA ARG A 94 -11.46 -6.60 2.79
C ARG A 94 -11.02 -7.32 4.05
N MET A 95 -11.89 -8.15 4.59
CA MET A 95 -11.61 -8.92 5.81
C MET A 95 -10.45 -9.88 5.58
N GLU A 96 -10.41 -10.53 4.43
CA GLU A 96 -9.32 -11.44 4.08
C GLU A 96 -7.96 -10.73 4.06
N TYR A 97 -7.88 -9.57 3.43
CA TYR A 97 -6.64 -8.78 3.40
C TYR A 97 -6.21 -8.37 4.82
N LEU A 98 -7.15 -7.89 5.62
CA LEU A 98 -6.84 -7.45 6.99
C LEU A 98 -6.40 -8.62 7.87
N GLN A 99 -7.01 -9.77 7.74
CA GLN A 99 -6.63 -10.97 8.49
C GLN A 99 -5.22 -11.43 8.11
N LYS A 100 -4.88 -11.38 6.82
CA LYS A 100 -3.54 -11.70 6.35
C LYS A 100 -2.51 -10.72 6.89
N ALA A 101 -2.84 -9.43 6.91
CA ALA A 101 -1.96 -8.40 7.47
C ALA A 101 -1.70 -8.67 8.95
N LEU A 102 -2.76 -8.99 9.72
CA LEU A 102 -2.63 -9.33 11.14
C LEU A 102 -1.67 -10.49 11.34
N SER A 103 -1.79 -11.53 10.52
CA SER A 103 -0.95 -12.71 10.60
C SER A 103 0.53 -12.34 10.40
N VAL A 104 0.82 -11.51 9.38
CA VAL A 104 2.19 -11.07 9.10
C VAL A 104 2.75 -10.26 10.27
N PHE A 105 1.98 -9.28 10.77
CA PHE A 105 2.45 -8.44 11.87
C PHE A 105 2.60 -9.23 13.17
N ARG A 106 1.76 -10.23 13.39
CA ARG A 106 1.89 -11.12 14.55
C ARG A 106 3.21 -11.89 14.49
N GLU A 107 3.54 -12.46 13.34
CA GLU A 107 4.80 -13.17 13.15
C GLU A 107 6.01 -12.28 13.36
N LEU A 108 5.89 -11.00 12.98
CA LEU A 108 6.96 -10.02 13.15
C LEU A 108 7.03 -9.41 14.55
N GLY A 109 6.02 -9.66 15.38
CA GLY A 109 5.93 -9.03 16.70
C GLY A 109 5.65 -7.53 16.63
N ALA A 110 5.07 -7.06 15.54
CA ALA A 110 4.78 -5.64 15.31
C ALA A 110 3.47 -5.25 16.02
N ASN A 111 3.51 -5.11 17.33
CA ASN A 111 2.32 -4.95 18.18
C ASN A 111 1.51 -3.71 17.86
N ASP A 112 2.15 -2.59 17.57
CA ASP A 112 1.44 -1.34 17.25
C ASP A 112 0.66 -1.47 15.94
N ARG A 113 1.28 -2.05 14.91
CA ARG A 113 0.60 -2.28 13.64
C ARG A 113 -0.52 -3.29 13.78
N MET A 114 -0.32 -4.35 14.58
CA MET A 114 -1.38 -5.31 14.87
C MET A 114 -2.60 -4.61 15.45
N ARG A 115 -2.40 -3.71 16.41
CA ARG A 115 -3.49 -2.99 17.06
C ARG A 115 -4.23 -2.12 16.05
N GLU A 116 -3.52 -1.42 15.20
CA GLU A 116 -4.13 -0.58 14.16
C GLU A 116 -4.96 -1.41 13.19
N VAL A 117 -4.45 -2.56 12.76
CA VAL A 117 -5.18 -3.44 11.85
C VAL A 117 -6.39 -4.06 12.55
N GLN A 118 -6.24 -4.43 13.83
CA GLN A 118 -7.37 -4.93 14.62
C GLN A 118 -8.49 -3.90 14.70
N ASN A 119 -8.15 -2.61 14.83
CA ASN A 119 -9.15 -1.55 14.80
C ASN A 119 -9.85 -1.48 13.44
N SER A 120 -9.13 -1.71 12.36
CA SER A 120 -9.73 -1.75 11.02
C SER A 120 -10.66 -2.94 10.87
N VAL A 121 -10.27 -4.11 11.38
CA VAL A 121 -11.12 -5.32 11.40
C VAL A 121 -12.40 -5.02 12.17
N HIS A 122 -12.27 -4.41 13.34
CA HIS A 122 -13.42 -4.06 14.17
C HIS A 122 -14.41 -3.16 13.40
N ARG A 123 -13.90 -2.16 12.70
CA ARG A 123 -14.76 -1.26 11.89
C ARG A 123 -15.51 -2.03 10.81
N VAL A 124 -14.86 -2.99 10.14
CA VAL A 124 -15.53 -3.81 9.13
C VAL A 124 -16.64 -4.65 9.76
N VAL A 125 -16.35 -5.29 10.90
CA VAL A 125 -17.32 -6.12 11.62
C VAL A 125 -18.52 -5.27 12.06
N MET A 126 -18.28 -4.06 12.54
CA MET A 126 -19.34 -3.17 13.00
C MET A 126 -20.06 -2.44 11.86
N GLY A 127 -19.64 -2.64 10.62
CA GLY A 127 -20.31 -2.05 9.46
C GLY A 127 -19.97 -0.60 9.19
N HIS A 128 -18.83 -0.12 9.67
CA HIS A 128 -18.41 1.28 9.47
C HIS A 128 -17.50 1.48 8.31
#